data_0e8682a128131fae48bf2be3f764ee4f
#
_entry.id   0e8682a128131fae48bf2be3f764ee4f
#
_cell.length_a   1.000
_cell.length_b   1.000
_cell.length_c   1.000
_cell.angle_alpha   90.00
_cell.angle_beta   90.00
_cell.angle_gamma   90.00
#
_symmetry.space_group_name_H-M   'P 1'
#
loop_
_entity.id
_entity.type
_entity.pdbx_description
1 polymer ?
#
loop_
_entity_poly.entity_id
_entity_poly.type
_entity_poly.pdbx_seq_one_letter_code
_entity_poly.pdbx_strand_id
1 'polypeptide(L)'
;MNKQLLSVVMLLLAALSIGCDKSDGDSTLYGESWKEKWVVTSKTVTVTGDGEPELCYWVKIDDNPVWQICHSQIDGFNYESGYEYELLIQVQKVLEPLQNASSHQYTLLSIVSKQLKDSDVPFLTDKPLAGMLNVE
;
A
#
# COMPACT_ATOMS: atom_id res chain seq x y z
N MET A 1 -4.38 8.57 -64.33
CA MET A 1 -3.71 8.26 -63.08
C MET A 1 -4.10 9.33 -62.07
N ASN A 2 -4.94 8.94 -61.20
CA ASN A 2 -5.73 9.89 -60.42
C ASN A 2 -4.99 10.33 -59.15
N LYS A 3 -4.44 11.51 -59.21
CA LYS A 3 -3.84 12.18 -58.03
C LYS A 3 -4.87 12.50 -56.95
N GLN A 4 -6.13 12.24 -57.22
CA GLN A 4 -7.22 12.44 -56.30
C GLN A 4 -7.41 11.31 -55.29
N LEU A 5 -6.93 10.13 -55.60
CA LEU A 5 -7.06 8.97 -54.68
C LEU A 5 -6.03 9.00 -53.54
N LEU A 6 -4.90 9.66 -53.72
CA LEU A 6 -3.90 9.80 -52.66
C LEU A 6 -4.32 10.81 -51.57
N SER A 7 -5.13 11.78 -51.97
CA SER A 7 -5.60 12.81 -51.04
C SER A 7 -6.67 12.30 -50.05
N VAL A 8 -7.46 11.34 -50.51
CA VAL A 8 -8.52 10.75 -49.68
C VAL A 8 -7.96 9.76 -48.64
N VAL A 9 -6.87 9.07 -49.00
CA VAL A 9 -6.23 8.12 -48.07
C VAL A 9 -5.47 8.85 -46.97
N MET A 10 -4.94 10.04 -47.23
CA MET A 10 -4.26 10.84 -46.22
C MET A 10 -5.22 11.51 -45.21
N LEU A 11 -6.46 11.73 -45.59
CA LEU A 11 -7.46 12.35 -44.69
C LEU A 11 -8.07 11.34 -43.72
N LEU A 12 -7.94 10.03 -44.00
CA LEU A 12 -8.49 8.99 -43.11
C LEU A 12 -7.55 8.56 -42.00
N LEU A 13 -6.28 8.95 -42.05
CA LEU A 13 -5.28 8.61 -41.04
C LEU A 13 -5.16 9.61 -39.89
N ALA A 14 -5.88 10.72 -39.96
CA ALA A 14 -5.81 11.75 -38.92
C ALA A 14 -6.90 11.64 -37.82
N ALA A 15 -7.69 10.57 -37.83
CA ALA A 15 -8.81 10.43 -36.89
C ALA A 15 -8.60 9.37 -35.79
N LEU A 16 -7.39 8.90 -35.59
CA LEU A 16 -7.10 7.88 -34.56
C LEU A 16 -6.25 8.41 -33.42
N SER A 17 -6.31 9.68 -33.12
CA SER A 17 -5.80 10.23 -31.87
C SER A 17 -6.93 10.41 -30.85
N ILE A 18 -7.63 9.34 -30.54
CA ILE A 18 -8.50 9.30 -29.38
C ILE A 18 -7.87 8.36 -28.40
N GLY A 19 -6.92 8.88 -27.69
CA GLY A 19 -6.34 8.21 -26.56
C GLY A 19 -6.30 9.12 -25.35
N CYS A 20 -7.40 9.75 -25.01
CA CYS A 20 -7.57 10.27 -23.66
C CYS A 20 -8.43 9.26 -22.92
N ASP A 21 -7.79 8.23 -22.43
CA ASP A 21 -8.32 7.45 -21.34
C ASP A 21 -8.16 8.32 -20.08
N LYS A 22 -9.11 9.18 -19.86
CA LYS A 22 -9.35 9.74 -18.55
C LYS A 22 -10.05 8.64 -17.77
N SER A 23 -9.29 7.86 -17.05
CA SER A 23 -9.86 7.17 -15.93
C SER A 23 -10.37 8.24 -14.97
N ASP A 24 -11.65 8.54 -15.04
CA ASP A 24 -12.38 9.34 -14.06
C ASP A 24 -12.50 8.52 -12.76
N GLY A 25 -11.35 8.13 -12.21
CA GLY A 25 -11.26 7.80 -10.81
C GLY A 25 -11.44 9.10 -10.06
N ASP A 26 -12.35 9.10 -9.11
CA ASP A 26 -12.68 10.22 -8.25
C ASP A 26 -11.41 10.75 -7.57
N SER A 27 -10.68 11.60 -8.29
CA SER A 27 -9.38 12.15 -7.87
C SER A 27 -9.52 13.14 -6.71
N THR A 28 -10.75 13.43 -6.28
CA THR A 28 -11.01 14.37 -5.19
C THR A 28 -10.80 13.79 -3.81
N LEU A 29 -10.81 12.45 -3.68
CA LEU A 29 -10.66 11.77 -2.40
C LEU A 29 -9.21 11.42 -2.07
N TYR A 30 -8.33 11.47 -3.07
CA TYR A 30 -6.94 11.04 -2.93
C TYR A 30 -5.97 12.17 -3.18
N GLY A 31 -4.95 12.26 -2.36
CA GLY A 31 -3.84 13.19 -2.49
C GLY A 31 -2.63 12.57 -3.17
N GLU A 32 -1.45 12.91 -2.66
CA GLU A 32 -0.19 12.40 -3.16
C GLU A 32 -0.06 10.89 -2.99
N SER A 33 0.64 10.25 -3.92
CA SER A 33 1.02 8.86 -3.82
C SER A 33 2.52 8.69 -4.03
N TRP A 34 3.12 7.73 -3.33
CA TRP A 34 4.53 7.40 -3.43
C TRP A 34 4.72 5.89 -3.22
N LYS A 35 5.94 5.44 -3.38
CA LYS A 35 6.32 4.04 -3.18
C LYS A 35 7.23 3.91 -1.98
N GLU A 36 7.03 2.85 -1.22
CA GLU A 36 7.86 2.48 -0.08
C GLU A 36 8.25 1.01 -0.17
N LYS A 37 9.41 0.70 0.37
CA LYS A 37 9.87 -0.66 0.55
C LYS A 37 9.59 -1.09 1.98
N TRP A 38 8.79 -2.12 2.16
CA TRP A 38 8.41 -2.62 3.47
C TRP A 38 9.00 -4.00 3.72
N VAL A 39 9.51 -4.21 4.93
CA VAL A 39 9.80 -5.54 5.44
C VAL A 39 8.66 -5.91 6.38
N VAL A 40 7.93 -6.97 6.09
CA VAL A 40 6.84 -7.48 6.92
C VAL A 40 7.32 -8.71 7.65
N THR A 41 7.15 -8.72 8.96
CA THR A 41 7.60 -9.80 9.84
C THR A 41 6.91 -11.14 9.57
N SER A 42 7.58 -12.22 9.93
CA SER A 42 7.00 -13.57 9.96
C SER A 42 5.97 -13.79 11.06
N LYS A 43 5.81 -12.83 11.98
CA LYS A 43 4.91 -12.89 13.13
C LYS A 43 3.92 -11.76 13.12
N THR A 44 2.68 -12.06 13.42
CA THR A 44 1.65 -11.05 13.66
C THR A 44 1.56 -10.73 15.16
N VAL A 45 0.93 -9.62 15.45
CA VAL A 45 0.62 -9.20 16.81
C VAL A 45 -0.87 -8.90 16.91
N THR A 46 -1.49 -9.33 18.00
CA THR A 46 -2.86 -8.93 18.30
C THR A 46 -2.84 -7.70 19.20
N VAL A 47 -3.41 -6.63 18.72
CA VAL A 47 -3.56 -5.40 19.50
C VAL A 47 -4.97 -5.35 20.03
N THR A 48 -5.09 -5.24 21.36
CA THR A 48 -6.37 -5.11 22.04
C THR A 48 -6.49 -3.68 22.54
N GLY A 49 -7.42 -2.94 21.95
CA GLY A 49 -7.80 -1.60 22.41
C GLY A 49 -9.19 -1.61 23.03
N ASP A 50 -9.89 -0.49 22.94
CA ASP A 50 -11.28 -0.34 23.42
C ASP A 50 -12.31 -1.06 22.50
N GLY A 51 -11.85 -1.66 21.41
CA GLY A 51 -12.65 -2.40 20.44
C GLY A 51 -12.33 -3.90 20.43
N GLU A 52 -12.67 -4.54 19.31
CA GLU A 52 -12.32 -5.94 19.10
C GLU A 52 -10.79 -6.11 18.87
N PRO A 53 -10.22 -7.26 19.26
CA PRO A 53 -8.81 -7.54 19.00
C PRO A 53 -8.50 -7.46 17.51
N GLU A 54 -7.50 -6.68 17.14
CA GLU A 54 -7.06 -6.49 15.76
C GLU A 54 -5.73 -7.19 15.53
N LEU A 55 -5.65 -7.95 14.43
CA LEU A 55 -4.42 -8.59 13.99
C LEU A 55 -3.60 -7.61 13.15
N CYS A 56 -2.43 -7.26 13.66
CA CYS A 56 -1.54 -6.29 13.05
C CYS A 56 -0.23 -6.93 12.60
N TYR A 57 0.50 -6.23 11.73
CA TYR A 57 1.84 -6.61 11.30
C TYR A 57 2.90 -5.73 11.95
N TRP A 58 4.06 -6.32 12.25
CA TRP A 58 5.27 -5.56 12.44
C TRP A 58 5.90 -5.28 11.09
N VAL A 59 6.26 -4.03 10.83
CA VAL A 59 6.86 -3.60 9.57
C VAL A 59 8.08 -2.72 9.80
N LYS A 60 9.04 -2.78 8.89
CA LYS A 60 10.09 -1.77 8.72
C LYS A 60 9.87 -1.09 7.40
N ILE A 61 9.96 0.22 7.37
CA ILE A 61 9.68 1.04 6.19
C ILE A 61 10.99 1.63 5.70
N ASP A 62 11.28 1.40 4.42
CA ASP A 62 12.51 1.82 3.75
C ASP A 62 13.77 1.43 4.55
N ASP A 63 14.69 2.34 4.75
CA ASP A 63 15.94 2.09 5.47
C ASP A 63 15.82 2.24 7.00
N ASN A 64 14.60 2.39 7.52
CA ASN A 64 14.37 2.50 8.96
C ASN A 64 14.51 1.11 9.61
N PRO A 65 15.49 0.90 10.50
CA PRO A 65 15.70 -0.39 11.14
C PRO A 65 14.70 -0.71 12.26
N VAL A 66 13.84 0.23 12.61
CA VAL A 66 12.91 0.11 13.74
C VAL A 66 11.62 -0.57 13.29
N TRP A 67 11.22 -1.62 14.02
CA TRP A 67 9.92 -2.25 13.83
C TRP A 67 8.79 -1.33 14.30
N GLN A 68 7.77 -1.20 13.47
CA GLN A 68 6.55 -0.44 13.74
C GLN A 68 5.34 -1.34 13.59
N ILE A 69 4.29 -1.08 14.34
CA ILE A 69 3.02 -1.81 14.19
C ILE A 69 2.21 -1.14 13.09
N CYS A 70 1.80 -1.91 12.10
CA CYS A 70 0.90 -1.48 11.06
C CYS A 70 -0.49 -2.02 11.35
N HIS A 71 -1.42 -1.11 11.62
CA HIS A 71 -2.84 -1.41 11.86
C HIS A 71 -3.66 -1.50 10.57
N SER A 72 -3.11 -1.03 9.46
CA SER A 72 -3.82 -1.01 8.18
C SER A 72 -3.57 -2.28 7.41
N GLN A 73 -4.58 -2.72 6.68
CA GLN A 73 -4.43 -3.80 5.72
C GLN A 73 -3.68 -3.30 4.48
N ILE A 74 -2.99 -4.20 3.83
CA ILE A 74 -2.30 -3.95 2.56
C ILE A 74 -3.12 -4.63 1.47
N ASP A 75 -3.71 -3.84 0.59
CA ASP A 75 -4.53 -4.34 -0.50
C ASP A 75 -3.71 -5.21 -1.45
N GLY A 76 -4.21 -6.40 -1.74
CA GLY A 76 -3.54 -7.37 -2.62
C GLY A 76 -2.46 -8.21 -1.94
N PHE A 77 -2.22 -8.04 -0.65
CA PHE A 77 -1.24 -8.82 0.10
C PHE A 77 -1.90 -9.95 0.89
N ASN A 78 -1.50 -11.18 0.60
CA ASN A 78 -1.91 -12.37 1.35
C ASN A 78 -0.76 -12.78 2.28
N TYR A 79 -0.91 -12.46 3.55
CA TYR A 79 0.06 -12.81 4.59
C TYR A 79 0.04 -14.30 4.91
N GLU A 80 1.23 -14.87 5.05
CA GLU A 80 1.43 -16.23 5.53
C GLU A 80 2.41 -16.22 6.71
N SER A 81 1.97 -16.72 7.86
CA SER A 81 2.78 -16.79 9.07
C SER A 81 4.03 -17.67 8.87
N GLY A 82 5.14 -17.29 9.45
CA GLY A 82 6.41 -17.98 9.32
C GLY A 82 7.32 -17.44 8.21
N TYR A 83 6.81 -16.55 7.36
CA TYR A 83 7.60 -15.94 6.30
C TYR A 83 7.80 -14.44 6.55
N GLU A 84 9.04 -14.00 6.41
CA GLU A 84 9.37 -12.57 6.32
C GLU A 84 9.30 -12.15 4.85
N TYR A 85 8.66 -11.02 4.60
CA TYR A 85 8.45 -10.49 3.25
C TYR A 85 9.19 -9.18 3.06
N GLU A 86 9.76 -8.98 1.88
CA GLU A 86 10.07 -7.66 1.37
C GLU A 86 9.04 -7.29 0.31
N LEU A 87 8.35 -6.18 0.50
CA LEU A 87 7.28 -5.72 -0.35
C LEU A 87 7.62 -4.35 -0.94
N LEU A 88 7.18 -4.13 -2.16
CA LEU A 88 7.06 -2.79 -2.73
C LEU A 88 5.60 -2.36 -2.61
N ILE A 89 5.38 -1.30 -1.89
CA ILE A 89 4.05 -0.78 -1.53
C ILE A 89 3.82 0.57 -2.20
N GLN A 90 2.65 0.76 -2.75
CA GLN A 90 2.16 2.09 -3.09
C GLN A 90 1.38 2.65 -1.90
N VAL A 91 1.78 3.82 -1.45
CA VAL A 91 1.08 4.58 -0.41
C VAL A 91 0.29 5.67 -1.08
N GLN A 92 -0.99 5.74 -0.78
CA GLN A 92 -1.91 6.75 -1.29
C GLN A 92 -2.49 7.54 -0.13
N LYS A 93 -2.28 8.85 -0.12
CA LYS A 93 -2.89 9.71 0.88
C LYS A 93 -4.40 9.83 0.65
N VAL A 94 -5.19 9.65 1.69
CA VAL A 94 -6.64 9.89 1.67
C VAL A 94 -6.90 11.27 2.24
N LEU A 95 -7.53 12.16 1.46
CA LEU A 95 -7.71 13.56 1.83
C LEU A 95 -8.81 13.76 2.88
N GLU A 96 -9.86 12.96 2.80
CA GLU A 96 -10.99 13.01 3.72
C GLU A 96 -11.28 11.61 4.27
N PRO A 97 -10.43 11.08 5.16
CA PRO A 97 -10.69 9.76 5.73
C PRO A 97 -11.96 9.80 6.59
N LEU A 98 -12.72 8.72 6.53
CA LEU A 98 -13.84 8.52 7.46
C LEU A 98 -13.32 8.51 8.89
N GLN A 99 -14.19 8.85 9.84
CA GLN A 99 -13.85 8.83 11.26
C GLN A 99 -13.30 7.45 11.65
N ASN A 100 -12.14 7.43 12.30
CA ASN A 100 -11.38 6.23 12.69
C ASN A 100 -10.79 5.42 11.53
N ALA A 101 -10.82 5.93 10.30
CA ALA A 101 -10.13 5.32 9.17
C ALA A 101 -8.70 5.86 9.03
N SER A 102 -7.83 5.06 8.39
CA SER A 102 -6.46 5.49 8.09
C SER A 102 -6.47 6.65 7.10
N SER A 103 -5.56 7.61 7.30
CA SER A 103 -5.30 8.68 6.35
C SER A 103 -4.48 8.24 5.13
N HIS A 104 -4.09 6.97 5.09
CA HIS A 104 -3.32 6.37 4.02
C HIS A 104 -3.91 5.02 3.63
N GLN A 105 -3.89 4.74 2.33
CA GLN A 105 -4.19 3.44 1.76
C GLN A 105 -2.90 2.81 1.26
N TYR A 106 -2.74 1.52 1.49
CA TYR A 106 -1.56 0.76 1.12
C TYR A 106 -1.93 -0.32 0.12
N THR A 107 -1.25 -0.34 -1.00
CA THR A 107 -1.47 -1.32 -2.07
C THR A 107 -0.18 -2.04 -2.40
N LEU A 108 -0.21 -3.36 -2.44
CA LEU A 108 0.93 -4.17 -2.85
C LEU A 108 1.19 -3.97 -4.35
N LEU A 109 2.39 -3.53 -4.71
CA LEU A 109 2.85 -3.48 -6.09
C LEU A 109 3.58 -4.76 -6.49
N SER A 110 4.47 -5.25 -5.62
CA SER A 110 5.19 -6.50 -5.85
C SER A 110 5.74 -7.08 -4.56
N ILE A 111 5.87 -8.40 -4.53
CA ILE A 111 6.65 -9.11 -3.51
C ILE A 111 8.09 -9.20 -4.04
N VAL A 112 9.01 -8.50 -3.37
CA VAL A 112 10.43 -8.49 -3.72
C VAL A 112 11.09 -9.78 -3.23
N SER A 113 10.79 -10.19 -2.00
CA SER A 113 11.24 -11.46 -1.44
C SER A 113 10.24 -12.05 -0.46
N LYS A 114 10.25 -13.37 -0.33
CA LYS A 114 9.51 -14.15 0.66
C LYS A 114 10.45 -15.21 1.20
N GLN A 115 10.77 -15.16 2.48
CA GLN A 115 11.73 -16.07 3.11
C GLN A 115 11.15 -16.71 4.35
N LEU A 116 11.31 -18.02 4.48
CA LEU A 116 11.03 -18.72 5.72
C LEU A 116 12.04 -18.26 6.77
N LYS A 117 11.58 -17.49 7.74
CA LYS A 117 12.44 -16.86 8.73
C LYS A 117 11.65 -16.58 10.00
N ASP A 118 12.30 -16.75 11.14
CA ASP A 118 11.78 -16.28 12.40
C ASP A 118 12.28 -14.85 12.64
N SER A 119 11.42 -13.87 12.36
CA SER A 119 11.77 -12.46 12.51
C SER A 119 11.96 -12.11 13.99
N ASP A 120 13.04 -11.40 14.26
CA ASP A 120 13.32 -10.85 15.59
C ASP A 120 12.54 -9.54 15.76
N VAL A 121 11.39 -9.64 16.39
CA VAL A 121 10.50 -8.51 16.68
C VAL A 121 10.48 -8.22 18.17
N PRO A 122 10.18 -6.96 18.58
CA PRO A 122 10.01 -6.66 19.99
C PRO A 122 8.92 -7.55 20.60
N PHE A 123 9.25 -8.25 21.69
CA PHE A 123 8.24 -8.97 22.42
C PHE A 123 7.24 -7.97 23.02
N LEU A 124 6.00 -8.06 22.60
CA LEU A 124 4.93 -7.59 23.43
C LEU A 124 4.78 -8.61 24.56
N THR A 125 5.45 -8.36 25.67
CA THR A 125 5.03 -9.01 26.92
C THR A 125 3.55 -8.69 27.08
N ASP A 126 2.76 -9.66 27.54
CA ASP A 126 1.30 -9.56 27.79
C ASP A 126 0.88 -8.39 28.73
N LYS A 127 1.70 -7.39 28.82
CA LYS A 127 1.44 -6.15 29.53
C LYS A 127 0.70 -5.22 28.57
N PRO A 128 -0.54 -4.85 28.89
CA PRO A 128 -1.30 -3.94 28.03
C PRO A 128 -0.48 -2.67 27.78
N LEU A 129 -0.40 -2.28 26.53
CA LEU A 129 0.28 -1.06 26.03
C LEU A 129 -0.22 0.26 26.64
N ALA A 130 -1.11 0.20 27.63
CA ALA A 130 -1.65 1.35 28.34
C ALA A 130 -0.59 2.23 29.06
N GLY A 131 0.67 1.81 29.09
CA GLY A 131 1.74 2.56 29.74
C GLY A 131 2.78 3.18 28.81
N MET A 132 2.70 2.99 27.49
CA MET A 132 3.69 3.51 26.52
C MET A 132 3.24 4.77 25.77
N LEU A 133 2.06 5.27 26.03
CA LEU A 133 1.54 6.50 25.37
C LEU A 133 1.79 7.79 26.17
N ASN A 134 2.62 7.74 27.20
CA ASN A 134 3.05 8.94 27.91
C ASN A 134 4.52 9.21 27.59
N VAL A 135 4.79 9.69 26.37
CA VAL A 135 5.96 10.52 26.12
C VAL A 135 5.42 11.91 25.81
N GLU A 136 5.43 12.73 26.81
CA GLU A 136 5.29 14.16 26.66
C GLU A 136 6.41 14.71 25.77
#